data_82b78f50a7cf133b1781bb91bf4ff9f8
#
_entry.id   82b78f50a7cf133b1781bb91bf4ff9f8
#
_cell.length_a   1.000
_cell.length_b   1.000
_cell.length_c   1.000
_cell.angle_alpha   90.00
_cell.angle_beta   90.00
_cell.angle_gamma   90.00
#
_symmetry.space_group_name_H-M   'P 1'
#
loop_
_entity.id
_entity.type
_entity.pdbx_description
1 polymer ?
#
loop_
_entity_poly.entity_id
_entity_poly.type
_entity_poly.pdbx_seq_one_letter_code
_entity_poly.pdbx_strand_id
1 'polypeptide(L)'
;VAAESKTLATVTFQNYFRLYHKLAGMTGTASTEADEFSEIYGLNIVSIPTNKPRARKDLPDSVYKTINGKYNAVIEQVAECHAKGQPVLVGTVSVEKSEALSKLLKKRGIEHNVLNAKQHEREAEIVAQAGKQGAVTIATNMAGRGTDIMLGGNVTYMAKATLRKELTRQMNADLEVLKDEYEHAKARAKAQGLPIPPAPDTAYEAKVEMLMTECDGHADTQDADILAARKRFDELVAEYEPEVKREAEAVREAGGLFIIGTERHESRRIDNHLRARAGPQRDPAPSRIYLSQ
;
A
#
# COMPACT_ATOMS: atom_id res chain seq x y z
N VAL A 1 -27.17 -20.47 -4.56
CA VAL A 1 -26.75 -21.29 -3.42
C VAL A 1 -25.26 -21.54 -3.59
N ALA A 2 -24.44 -21.02 -2.70
CA ALA A 2 -23.00 -21.30 -2.72
C ALA A 2 -22.77 -22.79 -2.41
N ALA A 3 -21.81 -23.42 -3.12
CA ALA A 3 -21.46 -24.81 -2.86
C ALA A 3 -20.89 -24.94 -1.44
N GLU A 4 -21.44 -25.81 -0.64
CA GLU A 4 -20.96 -26.08 0.70
C GLU A 4 -19.67 -26.91 0.63
N SER A 5 -18.58 -26.37 1.20
CA SER A 5 -17.30 -27.06 1.28
C SER A 5 -17.13 -27.73 2.65
N LYS A 6 -16.79 -29.00 2.65
CA LYS A 6 -16.51 -29.78 3.88
C LYS A 6 -15.01 -30.06 3.96
N THR A 7 -14.38 -29.60 5.06
CA THR A 7 -12.98 -29.94 5.34
C THR A 7 -12.87 -31.41 5.71
N LEU A 8 -12.18 -32.25 4.90
CA LEU A 8 -11.96 -33.64 5.13
C LEU A 8 -10.71 -33.95 5.95
N ALA A 9 -9.68 -33.15 5.78
CA ALA A 9 -8.39 -33.23 6.49
C ALA A 9 -7.69 -31.90 6.52
N THR A 10 -6.76 -31.72 7.46
CA THR A 10 -5.87 -30.58 7.56
C THR A 10 -4.42 -31.03 7.53
N VAL A 11 -3.54 -30.22 6.94
CA VAL A 11 -2.10 -30.45 6.89
C VAL A 11 -1.39 -29.13 7.27
N THR A 12 -0.29 -29.20 7.99
CA THR A 12 0.52 -28.01 8.28
C THR A 12 1.26 -27.56 7.03
N PHE A 13 1.61 -26.27 6.95
CA PHE A 13 2.40 -25.74 5.84
C PHE A 13 3.75 -26.47 5.72
N GLN A 14 4.39 -26.79 6.84
CA GLN A 14 5.64 -27.54 6.87
C GLN A 14 5.51 -28.88 6.17
N ASN A 15 4.51 -29.66 6.54
CA ASN A 15 4.27 -30.97 5.94
C ASN A 15 3.84 -30.86 4.48
N TYR A 16 3.04 -29.88 4.13
CA TYR A 16 2.63 -29.63 2.75
C TYR A 16 3.83 -29.35 1.83
N PHE A 17 4.71 -28.42 2.20
CA PHE A 17 5.85 -28.06 1.37
C PHE A 17 6.91 -29.18 1.31
N ARG A 18 7.00 -30.03 2.31
CA ARG A 18 7.89 -31.21 2.28
C ARG A 18 7.48 -32.30 1.28
N LEU A 19 6.24 -32.23 0.72
CA LEU A 19 5.82 -33.13 -0.35
C LEU A 19 6.49 -32.86 -1.69
N TYR A 20 7.09 -31.69 -1.87
CA TYR A 20 7.73 -31.31 -3.13
C TYR A 20 9.18 -31.79 -3.18
N HIS A 21 9.53 -32.49 -4.27
CA HIS A 21 10.92 -32.94 -4.51
C HIS A 21 11.88 -31.79 -4.80
N LYS A 22 11.38 -30.71 -5.43
CA LYS A 22 12.12 -29.47 -5.65
C LYS A 22 11.36 -28.34 -4.99
N LEU A 23 11.99 -27.72 -4.00
CA LEU A 23 11.46 -26.59 -3.29
C LEU A 23 12.50 -25.47 -3.32
N ALA A 24 12.12 -24.29 -3.77
CA ALA A 24 12.96 -23.10 -3.77
C ALA A 24 12.12 -21.86 -3.55
N GLY A 25 12.73 -20.80 -3.05
CA GLY A 25 12.07 -19.53 -2.86
C GLY A 25 13.08 -18.39 -2.76
N MET A 26 12.59 -17.16 -2.80
CA MET A 26 13.41 -15.96 -2.63
C MET A 26 12.78 -15.01 -1.63
N THR A 27 13.62 -14.45 -0.76
CA THR A 27 13.22 -13.40 0.17
C THR A 27 14.46 -12.59 0.57
N GLY A 28 14.26 -11.33 0.90
CA GLY A 28 15.34 -10.46 1.40
C GLY A 28 15.76 -10.73 2.86
N THR A 29 15.13 -11.69 3.54
CA THR A 29 15.32 -11.92 4.99
C THR A 29 15.53 -13.38 5.36
N ALA A 30 15.87 -14.27 4.42
CA ALA A 30 16.04 -15.70 4.70
C ALA A 30 17.18 -15.99 5.66
N SER A 31 18.27 -15.22 5.63
CA SER A 31 19.49 -15.48 6.41
C SER A 31 19.26 -15.44 7.93
N THR A 32 18.22 -14.74 8.42
CA THR A 32 17.90 -14.71 9.84
C THR A 32 17.20 -15.97 10.35
N GLU A 33 16.68 -16.78 9.44
CA GLU A 33 15.94 -18.02 9.71
C GLU A 33 16.61 -19.24 9.04
N ALA A 34 17.94 -19.16 8.87
CA ALA A 34 18.70 -20.20 8.13
C ALA A 34 18.58 -21.58 8.77
N ASP A 35 18.60 -21.63 10.09
CA ASP A 35 18.52 -22.87 10.85
C ASP A 35 17.12 -23.52 10.67
N GLU A 36 16.07 -22.71 10.71
CA GLU A 36 14.68 -23.18 10.48
C GLU A 36 14.51 -23.76 9.07
N PHE A 37 15.04 -23.09 8.03
CA PHE A 37 14.98 -23.59 6.67
C PHE A 37 15.75 -24.90 6.50
N SER A 38 16.88 -25.03 7.16
CA SER A 38 17.70 -26.26 7.13
C SER A 38 17.01 -27.41 7.87
N GLU A 39 16.54 -27.18 9.09
CA GLU A 39 15.94 -28.23 9.94
C GLU A 39 14.60 -28.73 9.41
N ILE A 40 13.72 -27.81 8.98
CA ILE A 40 12.35 -28.17 8.57
C ILE A 40 12.31 -28.67 7.13
N TYR A 41 13.01 -28.00 6.20
CA TYR A 41 12.86 -28.23 4.77
C TYR A 41 14.12 -28.80 4.11
N GLY A 42 15.24 -28.90 4.81
CA GLY A 42 16.53 -29.30 4.24
C GLY A 42 17.06 -28.32 3.19
N LEU A 43 16.69 -27.04 3.28
CA LEU A 43 17.07 -26.01 2.32
C LEU A 43 18.30 -25.24 2.78
N ASN A 44 19.24 -25.04 1.86
CA ASN A 44 20.38 -24.16 2.06
C ASN A 44 20.04 -22.74 1.60
N ILE A 45 20.50 -21.75 2.36
CA ILE A 45 20.36 -20.35 2.02
C ILE A 45 21.60 -19.85 1.29
N VAL A 46 21.38 -19.26 0.13
CA VAL A 46 22.41 -18.62 -0.68
C VAL A 46 22.16 -17.11 -0.69
N SER A 47 23.12 -16.34 -0.15
CA SER A 47 23.06 -14.88 -0.19
C SER A 47 23.56 -14.39 -1.54
N ILE A 48 22.69 -13.72 -2.30
CA ILE A 48 23.03 -13.08 -3.57
C ILE A 48 23.40 -11.62 -3.29
N PRO A 49 24.61 -11.16 -3.64
CA PRO A 49 24.99 -9.77 -3.43
C PRO A 49 24.11 -8.82 -4.24
N THR A 50 23.87 -7.64 -3.70
CA THR A 50 23.09 -6.60 -4.39
C THR A 50 23.85 -6.06 -5.61
N ASN A 51 23.15 -5.78 -6.71
CA ASN A 51 23.73 -5.21 -7.93
C ASN A 51 24.47 -3.89 -7.66
N LYS A 52 23.98 -3.06 -6.73
CA LYS A 52 24.63 -1.81 -6.32
C LYS A 52 24.68 -1.72 -4.80
N PRO A 53 25.65 -0.96 -4.25
CA PRO A 53 25.76 -0.75 -2.82
C PRO A 53 24.48 -0.20 -2.20
N ARG A 54 24.14 -0.66 -1.00
CA ARG A 54 23.01 -0.19 -0.23
C ARG A 54 23.27 1.22 0.30
N ALA A 55 22.39 2.17 -0.01
CA ALA A 55 22.49 3.56 0.46
C ALA A 55 21.85 3.77 1.85
N ARG A 56 21.03 2.84 2.33
CA ARG A 56 20.37 2.93 3.64
C ARG A 56 21.38 2.96 4.79
N LYS A 57 21.15 3.86 5.74
CA LYS A 57 21.96 4.00 6.96
C LYS A 57 21.16 3.54 8.18
N ASP A 58 21.52 2.37 8.72
CA ASP A 58 20.92 1.88 9.96
C ASP A 58 21.66 2.52 11.15
N LEU A 59 21.02 3.48 11.81
CA LEU A 59 21.56 4.19 12.96
C LEU A 59 21.49 3.31 14.22
N PRO A 60 22.37 3.54 15.23
CA PRO A 60 22.29 2.86 16.52
C PRO A 60 20.96 3.07 17.19
N ASP A 61 20.52 2.06 17.96
CA ASP A 61 19.31 2.13 18.77
C ASP A 61 19.44 3.25 19.82
N SER A 62 18.35 3.95 20.09
CA SER A 62 18.25 4.95 21.15
C SER A 62 17.47 4.38 22.32
N VAL A 63 18.09 4.28 23.50
CA VAL A 63 17.51 3.68 24.70
C VAL A 63 17.11 4.76 25.69
N TYR A 64 15.89 4.70 26.20
CA TYR A 64 15.31 5.65 27.14
C TYR A 64 14.92 4.96 28.44
N LYS A 65 15.00 5.68 29.54
CA LYS A 65 14.65 5.18 30.87
C LYS A 65 13.14 4.93 31.05
N THR A 66 12.30 5.65 30.26
CA THR A 66 10.84 5.59 30.39
C THR A 66 10.15 5.56 29.03
N ILE A 67 8.97 4.96 28.97
CA ILE A 67 8.12 4.94 27.77
C ILE A 67 7.77 6.36 27.32
N ASN A 68 7.44 7.27 28.24
CA ASN A 68 7.14 8.66 27.93
C ASN A 68 8.34 9.39 27.33
N GLY A 69 9.55 9.18 27.87
CA GLY A 69 10.78 9.72 27.31
C GLY A 69 11.03 9.24 25.87
N LYS A 70 10.81 7.96 25.61
CA LYS A 70 10.89 7.35 24.29
C LYS A 70 9.90 8.00 23.32
N TYR A 71 8.62 8.08 23.67
CA TYR A 71 7.62 8.67 22.79
C TYR A 71 7.87 10.15 22.52
N ASN A 72 8.30 10.92 23.50
CA ASN A 72 8.69 12.32 23.29
C ASN A 72 9.82 12.43 22.26
N ALA A 73 10.85 11.60 22.39
CA ALA A 73 11.96 11.61 21.43
C ALA A 73 11.55 11.17 20.02
N VAL A 74 10.64 10.19 19.91
CA VAL A 74 10.05 9.80 18.60
C VAL A 74 9.30 10.96 17.98
N ILE A 75 8.47 11.66 18.75
CA ILE A 75 7.68 12.81 18.28
C ILE A 75 8.60 13.97 17.84
N GLU A 76 9.66 14.26 18.59
CA GLU A 76 10.63 15.27 18.23
C GLU A 76 11.36 14.91 16.91
N GLN A 77 11.76 13.66 16.75
CA GLN A 77 12.37 13.20 15.50
C GLN A 77 11.40 13.31 14.32
N VAL A 78 10.13 12.91 14.51
CA VAL A 78 9.09 13.06 13.49
C VAL A 78 8.88 14.53 13.13
N ALA A 79 8.80 15.43 14.11
CA ALA A 79 8.63 16.86 13.90
C ALA A 79 9.83 17.47 13.14
N GLU A 80 11.05 17.07 13.49
CA GLU A 80 12.27 17.50 12.79
C GLU A 80 12.28 17.08 11.32
N CYS A 81 11.95 15.82 11.04
CA CYS A 81 11.87 15.30 9.68
C CYS A 81 10.76 15.98 8.88
N HIS A 82 9.57 16.13 9.46
CA HIS A 82 8.43 16.79 8.82
C HIS A 82 8.75 18.25 8.46
N ALA A 83 9.40 18.98 9.35
CA ALA A 83 9.83 20.36 9.10
C ALA A 83 10.84 20.49 7.95
N LYS A 84 11.66 19.46 7.71
CA LYS A 84 12.60 19.37 6.58
C LYS A 84 11.97 18.88 5.28
N GLY A 85 10.69 18.51 5.30
CA GLY A 85 10.03 17.86 4.18
C GLY A 85 10.42 16.38 3.99
N GLN A 86 11.08 15.77 4.97
CA GLN A 86 11.47 14.37 4.94
C GLN A 86 10.30 13.47 5.37
N PRO A 87 9.86 12.50 4.54
CA PRO A 87 8.81 11.57 4.95
C PRO A 87 9.28 10.61 6.03
N VAL A 88 8.35 10.23 6.92
CA VAL A 88 8.64 9.35 8.06
C VAL A 88 7.65 8.19 8.09
N LEU A 89 8.18 6.98 8.25
CA LEU A 89 7.39 5.79 8.55
C LEU A 89 7.71 5.32 9.97
N VAL A 90 6.71 5.36 10.86
CA VAL A 90 6.85 4.91 12.25
C VAL A 90 6.23 3.52 12.39
N GLY A 91 7.08 2.52 12.65
CA GLY A 91 6.67 1.15 12.94
C GLY A 91 6.31 0.95 14.41
N THR A 92 5.14 0.38 14.66
CA THR A 92 4.66 0.01 16.00
C THR A 92 4.32 -1.47 16.06
N VAL A 93 4.39 -2.08 17.22
CA VAL A 93 4.16 -3.53 17.41
C VAL A 93 2.69 -3.89 17.63
N SER A 94 1.82 -2.91 17.93
CA SER A 94 0.40 -3.16 18.13
C SER A 94 -0.48 -1.98 17.68
N VAL A 95 -1.77 -2.27 17.49
CA VAL A 95 -2.78 -1.28 17.12
C VAL A 95 -2.91 -0.21 18.22
N GLU A 96 -2.94 -0.61 19.49
CA GLU A 96 -3.08 0.28 20.64
C GLU A 96 -1.92 1.28 20.71
N LYS A 97 -0.68 0.82 20.47
CA LYS A 97 0.51 1.68 20.43
C LYS A 97 0.47 2.64 19.25
N SER A 98 -0.02 2.21 18.10
CA SER A 98 -0.22 3.09 16.93
C SER A 98 -1.23 4.20 17.22
N GLU A 99 -2.35 3.87 17.88
CA GLU A 99 -3.38 4.83 18.27
C GLU A 99 -2.89 5.81 19.36
N ALA A 100 -2.11 5.31 20.35
CA ALA A 100 -1.51 6.15 21.38
C ALA A 100 -0.54 7.17 20.78
N LEU A 101 0.35 6.73 19.89
CA LEU A 101 1.28 7.62 19.19
C LEU A 101 0.55 8.63 18.30
N SER A 102 -0.51 8.18 17.59
CA SER A 102 -1.36 9.06 16.79
C SER A 102 -1.97 10.21 17.63
N LYS A 103 -2.48 9.90 18.82
CA LYS A 103 -3.02 10.92 19.72
C LYS A 103 -1.95 11.95 20.14
N LEU A 104 -0.73 11.50 20.35
CA LEU A 104 0.38 12.39 20.71
C LEU A 104 0.81 13.28 19.53
N LEU A 105 0.90 12.75 18.31
CA LEU A 105 1.21 13.53 17.11
C LEU A 105 0.11 14.57 16.79
N LYS A 106 -1.17 14.20 16.98
CA LYS A 106 -2.29 15.14 16.85
C LYS A 106 -2.19 16.31 17.83
N LYS A 107 -1.80 16.04 19.09
CA LYS A 107 -1.57 17.10 20.09
C LYS A 107 -0.46 18.07 19.70
N ARG A 108 0.52 17.62 18.92
CA ARG A 108 1.61 18.45 18.36
C ARG A 108 1.26 19.13 17.05
N GLY A 109 0.04 18.90 16.53
CA GLY A 109 -0.40 19.48 15.26
C GLY A 109 0.25 18.86 14.02
N ILE A 110 0.83 17.65 14.12
CA ILE A 110 1.46 16.95 13.01
C ILE A 110 0.40 16.09 12.31
N GLU A 111 0.10 16.43 11.06
CA GLU A 111 -0.76 15.62 10.21
C GLU A 111 -0.09 14.28 9.89
N HIS A 112 -0.85 13.19 10.00
CA HIS A 112 -0.32 11.85 9.77
C HIS A 112 -1.41 10.86 9.40
N ASN A 113 -1.01 9.79 8.73
CA ASN A 113 -1.85 8.65 8.43
C ASN A 113 -1.54 7.50 9.40
N VAL A 114 -2.57 6.71 9.74
CA VAL A 114 -2.41 5.50 10.55
C VAL A 114 -2.82 4.30 9.72
N LEU A 115 -1.90 3.35 9.60
CA LEU A 115 -2.07 2.11 8.87
C LEU A 115 -2.06 0.93 9.84
N ASN A 116 -3.24 0.41 10.12
CA ASN A 116 -3.43 -0.74 11.00
C ASN A 116 -4.57 -1.63 10.49
N ALA A 117 -4.79 -2.78 11.15
CA ALA A 117 -5.80 -3.76 10.76
C ALA A 117 -7.25 -3.24 10.66
N LYS A 118 -7.54 -2.07 11.24
CA LYS A 118 -8.86 -1.44 11.18
C LYS A 118 -9.10 -0.66 9.87
N GLN A 119 -8.07 -0.45 9.04
CA GLN A 119 -8.12 0.42 7.85
C GLN A 119 -7.66 -0.30 6.58
N HIS A 120 -7.97 -1.58 6.46
CA HIS A 120 -7.54 -2.42 5.34
C HIS A 120 -7.94 -1.85 3.96
N GLU A 121 -9.13 -1.27 3.85
CA GLU A 121 -9.64 -0.71 2.58
C GLU A 121 -8.81 0.48 2.06
N ARG A 122 -8.16 1.22 2.97
CA ARG A 122 -7.34 2.39 2.63
C ARG A 122 -5.83 2.11 2.66
N GLU A 123 -5.45 0.87 2.88
CA GLU A 123 -4.03 0.49 3.02
C GLU A 123 -3.21 0.87 1.79
N ALA A 124 -3.67 0.49 0.61
CA ALA A 124 -2.98 0.77 -0.64
C ALA A 124 -2.83 2.29 -0.91
N GLU A 125 -3.87 3.07 -0.56
CA GLU A 125 -3.85 4.53 -0.67
C GLU A 125 -2.78 5.15 0.24
N ILE A 126 -2.79 4.75 1.52
CA ILE A 126 -1.86 5.29 2.53
C ILE A 126 -0.41 4.94 2.17
N VAL A 127 -0.15 3.69 1.78
CA VAL A 127 1.20 3.24 1.40
C VAL A 127 1.68 3.95 0.14
N ALA A 128 0.82 4.12 -0.87
CA ALA A 128 1.15 4.81 -2.11
C ALA A 128 1.58 6.28 -1.88
N GLN A 129 1.10 6.91 -0.81
CA GLN A 129 1.38 8.31 -0.49
C GLN A 129 2.40 8.49 0.65
N ALA A 130 2.85 7.39 1.28
CA ALA A 130 3.76 7.45 2.43
C ALA A 130 5.16 8.02 2.10
N GLY A 131 5.54 8.01 0.82
CA GLY A 131 6.81 8.58 0.34
C GLY A 131 6.75 10.03 -0.11
N LYS A 132 5.61 10.72 0.01
CA LYS A 132 5.48 12.13 -0.33
C LYS A 132 6.25 13.02 0.62
N GLN A 133 6.59 14.21 0.14
CA GLN A 133 7.34 15.20 0.92
C GLN A 133 6.61 15.52 2.24
N GLY A 134 7.32 15.35 3.37
CA GLY A 134 6.81 15.61 4.69
C GLY A 134 5.71 14.66 5.17
N ALA A 135 5.37 13.60 4.44
CA ALA A 135 4.36 12.64 4.87
C ALA A 135 4.79 11.92 6.15
N VAL A 136 3.85 11.77 7.09
CA VAL A 136 4.06 10.99 8.31
C VAL A 136 3.07 9.84 8.33
N THR A 137 3.59 8.61 8.41
CA THR A 137 2.76 7.40 8.44
C THR A 137 3.12 6.55 9.65
N ILE A 138 2.13 6.19 10.47
CA ILE A 138 2.27 5.22 11.54
C ILE A 138 1.74 3.89 11.02
N ALA A 139 2.56 2.84 11.04
CA ALA A 139 2.13 1.52 10.58
C ALA A 139 2.38 0.45 11.65
N THR A 140 1.43 -0.46 11.83
CA THR A 140 1.72 -1.71 12.53
C THR A 140 2.56 -2.61 11.61
N ASN A 141 3.37 -3.49 12.20
CA ASN A 141 4.43 -4.23 11.51
C ASN A 141 4.07 -4.91 10.21
N MET A 142 2.86 -5.46 10.14
CA MET A 142 2.44 -6.26 8.99
C MET A 142 1.66 -5.44 7.97
N ALA A 143 1.23 -4.23 8.31
CA ALA A 143 0.47 -3.39 7.42
C ALA A 143 1.35 -2.86 6.27
N GLY A 144 0.88 -2.92 5.04
CA GLY A 144 1.61 -2.53 3.83
C GLY A 144 2.74 -3.48 3.43
N ARG A 145 2.79 -4.71 3.96
CA ARG A 145 3.80 -5.69 3.55
C ARG A 145 3.63 -6.08 2.08
N GLY A 146 4.75 -6.11 1.35
CA GLY A 146 4.74 -6.44 -0.08
C GLY A 146 4.48 -5.26 -1.01
N THR A 147 4.28 -4.05 -0.46
CA THR A 147 4.15 -2.83 -1.26
C THR A 147 5.34 -1.91 -1.00
N ASP A 148 6.04 -1.52 -2.05
CA ASP A 148 7.15 -0.58 -1.97
C ASP A 148 6.66 0.86 -1.78
N ILE A 149 7.35 1.62 -0.92
CA ILE A 149 7.08 3.04 -0.73
C ILE A 149 7.95 3.82 -1.72
N MET A 150 7.29 4.42 -2.70
CA MET A 150 7.94 5.24 -3.73
C MET A 150 8.12 6.66 -3.21
N LEU A 151 9.35 7.21 -3.32
CA LEU A 151 9.60 8.62 -2.98
C LEU A 151 8.85 9.54 -3.94
N GLY A 152 8.23 10.60 -3.42
CA GLY A 152 7.37 11.51 -4.17
C GLY A 152 5.94 10.99 -4.40
N GLY A 153 5.64 9.74 -4.00
CA GLY A 153 4.35 9.10 -4.21
C GLY A 153 4.33 8.12 -5.38
N ASN A 154 3.21 7.44 -5.57
CA ASN A 154 3.01 6.45 -6.61
C ASN A 154 2.15 7.02 -7.75
N VAL A 155 2.77 7.31 -8.90
CA VAL A 155 2.12 7.87 -10.09
C VAL A 155 0.96 6.99 -10.58
N THR A 156 1.20 5.69 -10.68
CA THR A 156 0.20 4.70 -11.15
C THR A 156 -1.03 4.73 -10.25
N TYR A 157 -0.82 4.77 -8.94
CA TYR A 157 -1.91 4.86 -7.98
C TYR A 157 -2.71 6.16 -8.13
N MET A 158 -2.02 7.30 -8.27
CA MET A 158 -2.66 8.61 -8.47
C MET A 158 -3.48 8.63 -9.76
N ALA A 159 -2.93 8.12 -10.86
CA ALA A 159 -3.62 7.99 -12.13
C ALA A 159 -4.86 7.09 -12.02
N LYS A 160 -4.74 5.92 -11.41
CA LYS A 160 -5.88 5.01 -11.15
C LYS A 160 -6.96 5.65 -10.28
N ALA A 161 -6.58 6.35 -9.21
CA ALA A 161 -7.54 7.01 -8.34
C ALA A 161 -8.32 8.12 -9.06
N THR A 162 -7.67 8.88 -9.94
CA THR A 162 -8.29 9.91 -10.75
C THR A 162 -9.18 9.32 -11.83
N LEU A 163 -8.66 8.32 -12.56
CA LEU A 163 -9.43 7.60 -13.58
C LEU A 163 -10.72 6.99 -13.00
N ARG A 164 -10.65 6.36 -11.82
CA ARG A 164 -11.82 5.82 -11.13
C ARG A 164 -12.87 6.89 -10.87
N LYS A 165 -12.46 8.07 -10.41
CA LYS A 165 -13.37 9.20 -10.14
C LYS A 165 -14.01 9.71 -11.44
N GLU A 166 -13.23 9.83 -12.51
CA GLU A 166 -13.72 10.25 -13.83
C GLU A 166 -14.72 9.24 -14.39
N LEU A 167 -14.39 7.94 -14.40
CA LEU A 167 -15.27 6.87 -14.86
C LEU A 167 -16.56 6.80 -14.05
N THR A 168 -16.46 6.84 -12.72
CA THR A 168 -17.65 6.82 -11.85
C THR A 168 -18.56 8.02 -12.10
N ARG A 169 -17.98 9.21 -12.28
CA ARG A 169 -18.75 10.43 -12.59
C ARG A 169 -19.46 10.33 -13.94
N GLN A 170 -18.76 9.87 -14.96
CA GLN A 170 -19.33 9.69 -16.30
C GLN A 170 -20.46 8.67 -16.30
N MET A 171 -20.22 7.50 -15.71
CA MET A 171 -21.24 6.44 -15.63
C MET A 171 -22.46 6.83 -14.81
N ASN A 172 -22.29 7.63 -13.75
CA ASN A 172 -23.43 8.17 -13.01
C ASN A 172 -24.26 9.14 -13.87
N ALA A 173 -23.60 10.01 -14.66
CA ALA A 173 -24.30 10.91 -15.57
C ALA A 173 -25.06 10.14 -16.66
N ASP A 174 -24.43 9.13 -17.24
CA ASP A 174 -25.08 8.28 -18.24
C ASP A 174 -26.28 7.51 -17.66
N LEU A 175 -26.15 7.05 -16.41
CA LEU A 175 -27.24 6.35 -15.70
C LEU A 175 -28.45 7.27 -15.42
N GLU A 176 -28.20 8.53 -15.07
CA GLU A 176 -29.29 9.50 -14.91
C GLU A 176 -30.04 9.74 -16.21
N VAL A 177 -29.33 9.91 -17.32
CA VAL A 177 -29.94 10.06 -18.65
C VAL A 177 -30.78 8.82 -19.02
N LEU A 178 -30.22 7.61 -18.82
CA LEU A 178 -30.92 6.36 -19.09
C LEU A 178 -32.19 6.18 -18.22
N LYS A 179 -32.15 6.62 -16.97
CA LYS A 179 -33.33 6.59 -16.09
C LYS A 179 -34.43 7.55 -16.58
N ASP A 180 -34.07 8.76 -16.96
CA ASP A 180 -35.00 9.74 -17.48
C ASP A 180 -35.63 9.27 -18.78
N GLU A 181 -34.85 8.74 -19.71
CA GLU A 181 -35.31 8.15 -20.97
C GLU A 181 -36.28 6.98 -20.72
N TYR A 182 -35.95 6.12 -19.75
CA TYR A 182 -36.80 4.99 -19.37
C TYR A 182 -38.14 5.45 -18.78
N GLU A 183 -38.17 6.43 -17.87
CA GLU A 183 -39.40 6.96 -17.30
C GLU A 183 -40.30 7.65 -18.38
N HIS A 184 -39.64 8.35 -19.34
CA HIS A 184 -40.37 8.90 -20.48
C HIS A 184 -40.93 7.79 -21.40
N ALA A 185 -40.16 6.75 -21.69
CA ALA A 185 -40.61 5.62 -22.51
C ALA A 185 -41.76 4.85 -21.81
N LYS A 186 -41.62 4.63 -20.50
CA LYS A 186 -42.65 3.99 -19.67
C LYS A 186 -43.94 4.78 -19.62
N ALA A 187 -43.86 6.12 -19.51
CA ALA A 187 -45.05 6.99 -19.53
C ALA A 187 -45.75 6.94 -20.90
N ARG A 188 -45.01 6.97 -22.02
CA ARG A 188 -45.56 6.81 -23.38
C ARG A 188 -46.20 5.45 -23.58
N ALA A 189 -45.55 4.36 -23.15
CA ALA A 189 -46.10 2.99 -23.25
C ALA A 189 -47.44 2.88 -22.49
N LYS A 190 -47.53 3.43 -21.26
CA LYS A 190 -48.76 3.47 -20.48
C LYS A 190 -49.86 4.27 -21.20
N ALA A 191 -49.55 5.44 -21.77
CA ALA A 191 -50.51 6.27 -22.47
C ALA A 191 -51.06 5.59 -23.76
N GLN A 192 -50.29 4.74 -24.37
CA GLN A 192 -50.61 4.02 -25.62
C GLN A 192 -51.11 2.59 -25.41
N GLY A 193 -51.21 2.12 -24.17
CA GLY A 193 -51.60 0.73 -23.86
C GLY A 193 -50.59 -0.31 -24.35
N LEU A 194 -49.33 0.07 -24.53
CA LEU A 194 -48.24 -0.79 -24.98
C LEU A 194 -47.50 -1.46 -23.80
N PRO A 195 -46.78 -2.58 -24.02
CA PRO A 195 -45.96 -3.17 -22.98
C PRO A 195 -44.89 -2.20 -22.47
N ILE A 196 -44.67 -2.19 -21.16
CA ILE A 196 -43.59 -1.37 -20.54
C ILE A 196 -42.24 -1.92 -20.94
N PRO A 197 -41.30 -1.08 -21.42
CA PRO A 197 -39.95 -1.52 -21.77
C PRO A 197 -39.20 -2.08 -20.55
N PRO A 198 -38.23 -2.96 -20.74
CA PRO A 198 -37.41 -3.46 -19.62
C PRO A 198 -36.65 -2.31 -18.96
N ALA A 199 -36.45 -2.41 -17.65
CA ALA A 199 -35.65 -1.44 -16.91
C ALA A 199 -34.19 -1.42 -17.41
N PRO A 200 -33.53 -0.27 -17.42
CA PRO A 200 -32.13 -0.18 -17.84
C PRO A 200 -31.23 -1.01 -16.91
N ASP A 201 -30.17 -1.55 -17.48
CA ASP A 201 -29.13 -2.23 -16.70
C ASP A 201 -28.39 -1.21 -15.83
N THR A 202 -28.31 -1.47 -14.52
CA THR A 202 -27.64 -0.60 -13.54
C THR A 202 -26.29 -1.18 -13.07
N ALA A 203 -25.75 -2.20 -13.76
CA ALA A 203 -24.49 -2.86 -13.40
C ALA A 203 -23.22 -2.02 -13.72
N TYR A 204 -23.32 -0.69 -13.66
CA TYR A 204 -22.22 0.23 -13.98
C TYR A 204 -21.00 0.06 -13.05
N GLU A 205 -21.20 -0.33 -11.78
CA GLU A 205 -20.10 -0.58 -10.85
C GLU A 205 -19.20 -1.71 -11.33
N ALA A 206 -19.79 -2.80 -11.83
CA ALA A 206 -19.04 -3.91 -12.40
C ALA A 206 -18.24 -3.48 -13.63
N LYS A 207 -18.79 -2.59 -14.45
CA LYS A 207 -18.10 -2.03 -15.63
C LYS A 207 -16.93 -1.14 -15.21
N VAL A 208 -17.09 -0.27 -14.19
CA VAL A 208 -15.99 0.54 -13.66
C VAL A 208 -14.87 -0.36 -13.13
N GLU A 209 -15.19 -1.40 -12.33
CA GLU A 209 -14.17 -2.32 -11.81
C GLU A 209 -13.43 -3.08 -12.93
N MET A 210 -14.14 -3.51 -13.96
CA MET A 210 -13.53 -4.13 -15.14
C MET A 210 -12.55 -3.17 -15.82
N LEU A 211 -12.96 -1.92 -16.11
CA LEU A 211 -12.11 -0.92 -16.74
C LEU A 211 -10.91 -0.56 -15.87
N MET A 212 -11.08 -0.49 -14.54
CA MET A 212 -9.99 -0.26 -13.60
C MET A 212 -8.99 -1.41 -13.54
N THR A 213 -9.44 -2.64 -13.78
CA THR A 213 -8.56 -3.81 -13.85
C THR A 213 -7.76 -3.84 -15.15
N GLU A 214 -8.38 -3.39 -16.27
CA GLU A 214 -7.80 -3.45 -17.59
C GLU A 214 -7.03 -2.18 -18.02
N CYS A 215 -7.15 -1.07 -17.26
CA CYS A 215 -6.56 0.22 -17.66
C CYS A 215 -5.03 0.22 -17.75
N ASP A 216 -4.33 -0.62 -17.02
CA ASP A 216 -2.87 -0.82 -17.09
C ASP A 216 -2.49 -2.18 -17.71
N GLY A 217 -3.46 -2.89 -18.27
CA GLY A 217 -3.24 -4.16 -18.97
C GLY A 217 -2.62 -3.98 -20.35
N HIS A 218 -1.84 -4.98 -20.78
CA HIS A 218 -1.19 -5.00 -22.10
C HIS A 218 -1.75 -6.08 -23.03
N ALA A 219 -2.82 -6.78 -22.62
CA ALA A 219 -3.46 -7.78 -23.47
C ALA A 219 -4.13 -7.13 -24.68
N ASP A 220 -4.03 -7.78 -25.84
CA ASP A 220 -4.71 -7.31 -27.05
C ASP A 220 -6.24 -7.31 -26.85
N THR A 221 -6.86 -6.19 -27.13
CA THR A 221 -8.31 -6.01 -27.06
C THR A 221 -8.81 -5.10 -28.17
N GLN A 222 -10.05 -5.31 -28.61
CA GLN A 222 -10.75 -4.41 -29.53
C GLN A 222 -11.91 -3.67 -28.85
N ASP A 223 -12.04 -3.84 -27.53
CA ASP A 223 -13.05 -3.13 -26.75
C ASP A 223 -12.70 -1.64 -26.67
N ALA A 224 -13.58 -0.80 -27.22
CA ALA A 224 -13.36 0.63 -27.31
C ALA A 224 -13.30 1.30 -25.93
N ASP A 225 -14.05 0.81 -24.94
CA ASP A 225 -14.08 1.36 -23.58
C ASP A 225 -12.76 1.04 -22.85
N ILE A 226 -12.23 -0.17 -23.03
CA ILE A 226 -10.93 -0.55 -22.47
C ILE A 226 -9.80 0.27 -23.10
N LEU A 227 -9.82 0.43 -24.43
CA LEU A 227 -8.83 1.24 -25.15
C LEU A 227 -8.88 2.72 -24.71
N ALA A 228 -10.07 3.27 -24.54
CA ALA A 228 -10.26 4.63 -24.03
C ALA A 228 -9.75 4.77 -22.58
N ALA A 229 -10.05 3.80 -21.71
CA ALA A 229 -9.55 3.78 -20.32
C ALA A 229 -8.02 3.69 -20.24
N ARG A 230 -7.39 2.84 -21.08
CA ARG A 230 -5.92 2.73 -21.19
C ARG A 230 -5.29 4.05 -21.64
N LYS A 231 -5.82 4.63 -22.72
CA LYS A 231 -5.33 5.93 -23.20
C LYS A 231 -5.43 7.01 -22.14
N ARG A 232 -6.58 7.10 -21.47
CA ARG A 232 -6.77 8.10 -20.41
C ARG A 232 -5.86 7.85 -19.20
N PHE A 233 -5.63 6.59 -18.86
CA PHE A 233 -4.67 6.22 -17.82
C PHE A 233 -3.25 6.66 -18.18
N ASP A 234 -2.78 6.41 -19.41
CA ASP A 234 -1.46 6.84 -19.87
C ASP A 234 -1.30 8.37 -19.87
N GLU A 235 -2.35 9.10 -20.27
CA GLU A 235 -2.39 10.56 -20.20
C GLU A 235 -2.23 11.05 -18.75
N LEU A 236 -2.95 10.45 -17.79
CA LEU A 236 -2.85 10.79 -16.37
C LEU A 236 -1.48 10.45 -15.78
N VAL A 237 -0.90 9.32 -16.18
CA VAL A 237 0.48 8.96 -15.78
C VAL A 237 1.46 10.02 -16.29
N ALA A 238 1.37 10.42 -17.54
CA ALA A 238 2.23 11.45 -18.13
C ALA A 238 2.04 12.83 -17.48
N GLU A 239 0.82 13.15 -17.03
CA GLU A 239 0.50 14.39 -16.32
C GLU A 239 1.14 14.43 -14.93
N TYR A 240 1.04 13.33 -14.15
CA TYR A 240 1.56 13.28 -12.77
C TYR A 240 3.06 13.00 -12.68
N GLU A 241 3.65 12.31 -13.64
CA GLU A 241 5.04 11.87 -13.59
C GLU A 241 6.06 13.02 -13.35
N PRO A 242 5.96 14.19 -14.01
CA PRO A 242 6.91 15.29 -13.80
C PRO A 242 6.86 15.87 -12.39
N GLU A 243 5.67 15.94 -11.78
CA GLU A 243 5.48 16.44 -10.42
C GLU A 243 6.06 15.46 -9.40
N VAL A 244 5.70 14.18 -9.52
CA VAL A 244 6.20 13.12 -8.64
C VAL A 244 7.72 12.99 -8.74
N LYS A 245 8.31 13.11 -9.93
CA LYS A 245 9.77 13.12 -10.09
C LYS A 245 10.45 14.28 -9.36
N ARG A 246 9.89 15.48 -9.46
CA ARG A 246 10.42 16.65 -8.73
C ARG A 246 10.31 16.48 -7.22
N GLU A 247 9.16 15.97 -6.75
CA GLU A 247 8.95 15.71 -5.34
C GLU A 247 9.88 14.60 -4.82
N ALA A 248 10.08 13.54 -5.60
CA ALA A 248 11.03 12.47 -5.28
C ALA A 248 12.47 13.00 -5.11
N GLU A 249 12.89 13.93 -5.96
CA GLU A 249 14.21 14.55 -5.86
C GLU A 249 14.33 15.41 -4.57
N ALA A 250 13.34 16.23 -4.28
CA ALA A 250 13.30 17.01 -3.04
C ALA A 250 13.32 16.11 -1.79
N VAL A 251 12.63 14.98 -1.82
CA VAL A 251 12.65 13.98 -0.73
C VAL A 251 14.04 13.33 -0.62
N ARG A 252 14.72 13.03 -1.73
CA ARG A 252 16.11 12.49 -1.70
C ARG A 252 17.07 13.49 -1.08
N GLU A 253 16.97 14.76 -1.44
CA GLU A 253 17.77 15.84 -0.86
C GLU A 253 17.51 16.03 0.63
N ALA A 254 16.26 15.85 1.08
CA ALA A 254 15.88 15.86 2.50
C ALA A 254 16.40 14.63 3.29
N GLY A 255 16.96 13.61 2.61
CA GLY A 255 17.52 12.41 3.21
C GLY A 255 16.70 11.14 3.00
N GLY A 256 15.69 11.15 2.12
CA GLY A 256 14.83 10.02 1.80
C GLY A 256 13.86 9.64 2.92
N LEU A 257 13.24 8.46 2.82
CA LEU A 257 12.28 8.00 3.82
C LEU A 257 12.97 7.61 5.14
N PHE A 258 12.61 8.28 6.23
CA PHE A 258 13.11 7.95 7.57
C PHE A 258 12.25 6.84 8.21
N ILE A 259 12.88 5.73 8.61
CA ILE A 259 12.21 4.64 9.30
C ILE A 259 12.47 4.74 10.80
N ILE A 260 11.39 4.80 11.58
CA ILE A 260 11.43 4.79 13.04
C ILE A 260 10.78 3.48 13.53
N GLY A 261 11.51 2.67 14.27
CA GLY A 261 10.96 1.57 15.06
C GLY A 261 10.71 2.02 16.49
N THR A 262 9.54 1.79 17.04
CA THR A 262 9.23 2.15 18.43
C THR A 262 9.60 1.06 19.43
N GLU A 263 9.93 -0.12 18.95
CA GLU A 263 10.35 -1.29 19.74
C GLU A 263 11.11 -2.29 18.87
N ARG A 264 11.79 -3.23 19.48
CA ARG A 264 12.29 -4.44 18.83
C ARG A 264 11.19 -5.49 18.80
N HIS A 265 11.19 -6.27 17.74
CA HIS A 265 10.30 -7.41 17.60
C HIS A 265 10.98 -8.68 18.11
N GLU A 266 10.18 -9.71 18.37
CA GLU A 266 10.67 -11.03 18.76
C GLU A 266 11.62 -11.64 17.73
N SER A 267 11.35 -11.42 16.45
CA SER A 267 12.20 -11.86 15.33
C SER A 267 12.94 -10.70 14.66
N ARG A 268 14.25 -10.85 14.50
CA ARG A 268 15.10 -9.94 13.70
C ARG A 268 14.58 -9.76 12.26
N ARG A 269 13.93 -10.79 11.73
CA ARG A 269 13.32 -10.75 10.40
C ARG A 269 12.28 -9.63 10.28
N ILE A 270 11.46 -9.42 11.30
CA ILE A 270 10.43 -8.37 11.31
C ILE A 270 11.08 -6.98 11.35
N ASP A 271 12.10 -6.79 12.18
CA ASP A 271 12.87 -5.55 12.22
C ASP A 271 13.52 -5.25 10.86
N ASN A 272 14.08 -6.26 10.21
CA ASN A 272 14.67 -6.14 8.89
C ASN A 272 13.62 -5.80 7.80
N HIS A 273 12.42 -6.38 7.90
CA HIS A 273 11.32 -6.03 6.99
C HIS A 273 10.86 -4.58 7.16
N LEU A 274 10.79 -4.06 8.39
CA LEU A 274 10.48 -2.67 8.64
C LEU A 274 11.53 -1.75 8.00
N ARG A 275 12.82 -2.02 8.26
CA ARG A 275 13.94 -1.26 7.69
C ARG A 275 14.03 -1.36 6.17
N ALA A 276 13.65 -2.50 5.59
CA ALA A 276 13.71 -2.73 4.15
C ALA A 276 12.66 -1.96 3.35
N ARG A 277 11.64 -1.38 3.99
CA ARG A 277 10.64 -0.52 3.32
C ARG A 277 11.22 0.78 2.78
N ALA A 278 12.35 1.21 3.32
CA ALA A 278 13.06 2.36 2.85
C ALA A 278 14.26 1.93 1.98
N GLY A 279 14.41 2.53 0.82
CA GLY A 279 15.55 2.35 -0.06
C GLY A 279 15.56 1.13 -0.98
N PRO A 280 14.41 0.55 -1.41
CA PRO A 280 14.42 -0.53 -2.40
C PRO A 280 15.04 -0.05 -3.73
N GLN A 281 14.97 1.24 -4.03
CA GLN A 281 15.50 1.87 -5.24
C GLN A 281 16.83 2.60 -5.04
N ARG A 282 17.60 2.29 -3.96
CA ARG A 282 18.89 2.93 -3.61
C ARG A 282 18.78 4.34 -3.08
N ASP A 283 17.60 4.75 -2.69
CA ASP A 283 17.41 6.05 -2.09
C ASP A 283 18.06 6.10 -0.70
N PRO A 284 18.58 7.25 -0.28
CA PRO A 284 19.02 7.42 1.09
C PRO A 284 17.84 7.14 2.02
N ALA A 285 18.09 6.40 3.07
CA ALA A 285 17.04 6.00 3.99
C ALA A 285 17.63 5.75 5.37
N PRO A 286 17.60 6.72 6.28
CA PRO A 286 18.00 6.48 7.65
C PRO A 286 16.96 5.63 8.39
N SER A 287 17.42 4.72 9.23
CA SER A 287 16.54 3.99 10.14
C SER A 287 17.05 4.06 11.57
N ARG A 288 16.16 4.18 12.55
CA ARG A 288 16.49 4.13 13.99
C ARG A 288 15.39 3.43 14.78
N ILE A 289 15.81 2.64 15.76
CA ILE A 289 14.89 2.03 16.71
C ILE A 289 15.02 2.72 18.07
N TYR A 290 13.89 3.04 18.66
CA TYR A 290 13.75 3.70 19.96
C TYR A 290 13.25 2.70 20.97
N LEU A 291 14.02 2.48 22.05
CA LEU A 291 13.73 1.50 23.09
C LEU A 291 13.47 2.19 24.43
N SER A 292 12.69 1.55 25.28
CA SER A 292 12.54 1.93 26.68
C SER A 292 12.65 0.69 27.57
N GLN A 293 13.16 0.90 28.77
CA GLN A 293 13.14 -0.10 29.84
C GLN A 293 11.74 -0.30 30.35
#